data_8fafef88839388d00329ca6557c1d587
#
_entry.id   8fafef88839388d00329ca6557c1d587
#
_cell.length_a   1.000
_cell.length_b   1.000
_cell.length_c   1.000
_cell.angle_alpha   90.00
_cell.angle_beta   90.00
_cell.angle_gamma   90.00
#
_symmetry.space_group_name_H-M   'P 1'
#
loop_
_entity.id
_entity.type
_entity.pdbx_description
1 polymer ?
#
loop_
_entity_poly.entity_id
_entity_poly.type
_entity_poly.pdbx_seq_one_letter_code
_entity_poly.pdbx_strand_id
1 'polypeptide(L)'
;MSEGTNSPVVRRFVGGPLHTMCYAIIVPGVGSIIVDAPRDAWRAALESAETLDAPLRMAIATHGHWDHITDMSRIHDLGVPIAGNPADQYMMSDPHGQGLVLPFVVEPVQIDRPLREGERLAIGNLDIHVLQTPGHTPGSITLWLPSMDVMFTGDTLLKGGAGHTAEPGSSIEALGASVRRLAAYPEATTIYAGHGGPTTIGEEAWLATLSDPDAPLVQWRASNERRKRPAS
;
A
#
# COMPACT_ATOMS: atom_id res chain seq x y z
N MET A 1 28.94 16.14 19.42
CA MET A 1 28.31 14.96 18.82
C MET A 1 27.08 15.48 18.12
N SER A 2 27.10 15.60 16.80
CA SER A 2 25.95 16.06 16.02
C SER A 2 24.86 14.99 16.16
N GLU A 3 23.73 15.33 16.73
CA GLU A 3 22.50 14.55 16.59
C GLU A 3 22.19 14.49 15.09
N GLY A 4 22.71 13.45 14.44
CA GLY A 4 22.28 13.10 13.09
C GLY A 4 20.78 12.84 13.17
N THR A 5 20.01 13.69 12.50
CA THR A 5 18.54 13.58 12.47
C THR A 5 18.20 12.26 11.80
N ASN A 6 17.86 11.23 12.61
CA ASN A 6 17.31 9.96 12.15
C ASN A 6 15.87 10.17 11.64
N SER A 7 15.64 11.25 10.90
CA SER A 7 14.32 11.56 10.34
C SER A 7 13.90 10.45 9.38
N PRO A 8 12.71 9.88 9.56
CA PRO A 8 12.20 8.85 8.67
C PRO A 8 12.11 9.34 7.23
N VAL A 9 12.39 8.44 6.28
CA VAL A 9 12.37 8.71 4.85
C VAL A 9 11.45 7.72 4.16
N VAL A 10 10.64 8.18 3.23
CA VAL A 10 9.88 7.32 2.31
C VAL A 10 10.55 7.34 0.94
N ARG A 11 10.84 6.18 0.40
CA ARG A 11 11.29 5.97 -0.97
C ARG A 11 10.24 5.20 -1.75
N ARG A 12 10.07 5.55 -3.02
CA ARG A 12 9.05 5.00 -3.89
C ARG A 12 9.68 4.34 -5.11
N PHE A 13 9.25 3.11 -5.39
CA PHE A 13 9.68 2.31 -6.53
C PHE A 13 8.44 1.81 -7.27
N VAL A 14 8.60 1.43 -8.51
CA VAL A 14 7.51 0.91 -9.33
C VAL A 14 7.94 -0.41 -9.95
N GLY A 15 7.06 -1.39 -9.96
CA GLY A 15 7.35 -2.70 -10.51
C GLY A 15 6.16 -3.36 -11.20
N GLY A 16 6.47 -4.49 -11.85
CA GLY A 16 5.48 -5.31 -12.52
C GLY A 16 4.75 -4.66 -13.70
N PRO A 17 3.91 -5.43 -14.41
CA PRO A 17 3.23 -4.98 -15.62
C PRO A 17 2.10 -3.96 -15.35
N LEU A 18 1.57 -3.91 -14.13
CA LEU A 18 0.53 -2.95 -13.74
C LEU A 18 1.09 -1.65 -13.15
N HIS A 19 2.43 -1.48 -13.13
CA HIS A 19 3.12 -0.34 -12.53
C HIS A 19 2.73 -0.13 -11.06
N THR A 20 2.67 -1.24 -10.32
CA THR A 20 2.33 -1.25 -8.89
C THR A 20 3.45 -0.62 -8.09
N MET A 21 3.10 0.13 -7.05
CA MET A 21 4.06 0.81 -6.21
C MET A 21 4.60 -0.11 -5.12
N CYS A 22 5.89 0.04 -4.86
CA CYS A 22 6.60 -0.49 -3.72
C CYS A 22 7.15 0.69 -2.92
N TYR A 23 6.99 0.68 -1.62
CA TYR A 23 7.53 1.75 -0.78
C TYR A 23 8.51 1.20 0.24
N ALA A 24 9.62 1.91 0.44
CA ALA A 24 10.48 1.71 1.59
C ALA A 24 10.26 2.82 2.61
N ILE A 25 9.83 2.46 3.81
CA ILE A 25 9.77 3.32 4.99
C ILE A 25 11.07 3.07 5.74
N ILE A 26 11.95 4.08 5.83
CA ILE A 26 13.31 3.94 6.32
C ILE A 26 13.53 4.87 7.50
N VAL A 27 13.99 4.33 8.61
CA VAL A 27 14.52 5.09 9.74
C VAL A 27 16.04 4.87 9.75
N PRO A 28 16.85 5.84 9.29
CA PRO A 28 18.29 5.67 9.14
C PRO A 28 18.98 5.18 10.41
N GLY A 29 19.86 4.20 10.29
CA GLY A 29 20.58 3.58 11.41
C GLY A 29 19.72 2.71 12.34
N VAL A 30 18.43 2.50 12.04
CA VAL A 30 17.50 1.77 12.91
C VAL A 30 16.84 0.58 12.21
N GLY A 31 16.21 0.83 11.07
CA GLY A 31 15.53 -0.21 10.32
C GLY A 31 14.60 0.32 9.25
N SER A 32 14.04 -0.61 8.47
CA SER A 32 13.13 -0.30 7.37
C SER A 32 11.97 -1.29 7.28
N ILE A 33 10.91 -0.87 6.60
CA ILE A 33 9.78 -1.70 6.18
C ILE A 33 9.61 -1.51 4.67
N ILE A 34 9.33 -2.61 3.96
CA ILE A 34 8.84 -2.56 2.59
C ILE A 34 7.31 -2.70 2.63
N VAL A 35 6.61 -1.81 1.92
CA VAL A 35 5.15 -1.87 1.72
C VAL A 35 4.90 -2.23 0.28
N ASP A 36 4.25 -3.35 0.07
CA ASP A 36 4.02 -4.06 -1.18
C ASP A 36 5.32 -4.43 -1.92
N ALA A 37 5.30 -5.58 -2.58
CA ALA A 37 6.44 -6.11 -3.32
C ALA A 37 6.03 -6.56 -4.73
N PRO A 38 5.71 -5.59 -5.62
CA PRO A 38 5.50 -5.88 -7.02
C PRO A 38 6.79 -6.42 -7.63
N ARG A 39 6.63 -7.08 -8.78
CA ARG A 39 7.76 -7.70 -9.47
C ARG A 39 8.92 -6.73 -9.70
N ASP A 40 10.10 -7.15 -9.28
CA ASP A 40 11.42 -6.52 -9.48
C ASP A 40 11.64 -5.17 -8.74
N ALA A 41 10.64 -4.60 -8.02
CA ALA A 41 10.80 -3.32 -7.32
C ALA A 41 11.49 -3.42 -5.94
N TRP A 42 11.30 -4.53 -5.23
CA TRP A 42 11.74 -4.70 -3.85
C TRP A 42 13.26 -4.64 -3.65
N ARG A 43 14.05 -5.04 -4.67
CA ARG A 43 15.52 -5.00 -4.59
C ARG A 43 16.03 -3.58 -4.45
N ALA A 44 15.55 -2.67 -5.30
CA ALA A 44 15.91 -1.25 -5.22
C ALA A 44 15.42 -0.60 -3.91
N ALA A 45 14.28 -1.07 -3.38
CA ALA A 45 13.80 -0.64 -2.08
C ALA A 45 14.74 -1.09 -0.95
N LEU A 46 15.18 -2.35 -0.97
CA LEU A 46 16.14 -2.91 -0.03
C LEU A 46 17.50 -2.19 -0.10
N GLU A 47 18.07 -2.07 -1.30
CA GLU A 47 19.34 -1.37 -1.53
C GLU A 47 19.28 0.07 -1.01
N SER A 48 18.16 0.78 -1.24
CA SER A 48 17.97 2.13 -0.72
C SER A 48 17.99 2.18 0.82
N ALA A 49 17.45 1.18 1.49
CA ALA A 49 17.48 1.08 2.95
C ALA A 49 18.91 0.76 3.46
N GLU A 50 19.63 -0.12 2.77
CA GLU A 50 21.01 -0.48 3.08
C GLU A 50 21.95 0.72 3.01
N THR A 51 21.77 1.64 2.04
CA THR A 51 22.56 2.88 1.95
C THR A 51 22.41 3.80 3.16
N LEU A 52 21.35 3.59 3.96
CA LEU A 52 21.06 4.36 5.18
C LEU A 52 21.26 3.54 6.45
N ASP A 53 21.96 2.41 6.36
CA ASP A 53 22.23 1.48 7.47
C ASP A 53 20.91 1.07 8.20
N ALA A 54 19.84 0.80 7.44
CA ALA A 54 18.52 0.52 7.94
C ALA A 54 18.07 -0.90 7.54
N PRO A 55 18.43 -1.94 8.32
CA PRO A 55 18.09 -3.31 7.98
C PRO A 55 16.58 -3.52 7.86
N LEU A 56 16.17 -4.33 6.87
CA LEU A 56 14.78 -4.65 6.63
C LEU A 56 14.20 -5.50 7.77
N ARG A 57 13.14 -5.02 8.41
CA ARG A 57 12.50 -5.62 9.58
C ARG A 57 11.28 -6.45 9.23
N MET A 58 10.54 -6.05 8.21
CA MET A 58 9.37 -6.78 7.69
C MET A 58 8.99 -6.25 6.30
N ALA A 59 8.21 -7.03 5.56
CA ALA A 59 7.43 -6.55 4.43
C ALA A 59 5.94 -6.61 4.76
N ILE A 60 5.19 -5.60 4.34
CA ILE A 60 3.75 -5.48 4.62
C ILE A 60 3.01 -5.51 3.29
N ALA A 61 2.08 -6.45 3.14
CA ALA A 61 1.10 -6.45 2.06
C ALA A 61 -0.07 -5.54 2.47
N THR A 62 -0.37 -4.52 1.67
CA THR A 62 -1.56 -3.69 1.86
C THR A 62 -2.83 -4.50 1.61
N HIS A 63 -2.76 -5.47 0.69
CA HIS A 63 -3.81 -6.44 0.38
C HIS A 63 -3.23 -7.61 -0.43
N GLY A 64 -4.06 -8.62 -0.71
CA GLY A 64 -3.61 -9.91 -1.26
C GLY A 64 -3.58 -10.02 -2.78
N HIS A 65 -3.79 -8.96 -3.56
CA HIS A 65 -3.71 -9.06 -5.03
C HIS A 65 -2.30 -9.38 -5.50
N TRP A 66 -2.24 -10.23 -6.53
CA TRP A 66 -1.01 -10.81 -7.04
C TRP A 66 0.07 -9.78 -7.38
N ASP A 67 -0.31 -8.63 -7.94
CA ASP A 67 0.64 -7.60 -8.35
C ASP A 67 1.27 -6.85 -7.17
N HIS A 68 0.64 -6.87 -5.99
CA HIS A 68 1.19 -6.32 -4.75
C HIS A 68 2.09 -7.30 -4.01
N ILE A 69 1.91 -8.60 -4.24
CA ILE A 69 2.61 -9.67 -3.50
C ILE A 69 3.59 -10.48 -4.34
N THR A 70 3.78 -10.14 -5.61
CA THR A 70 4.54 -10.94 -6.60
C THR A 70 5.89 -11.41 -6.10
N ASP A 71 6.66 -10.55 -5.44
CA ASP A 71 8.00 -10.88 -4.92
C ASP A 71 8.05 -11.00 -3.38
N MET A 72 6.90 -11.09 -2.69
CA MET A 72 6.86 -11.24 -1.22
C MET A 72 7.55 -12.54 -0.78
N SER A 73 7.38 -13.65 -1.51
CA SER A 73 8.07 -14.92 -1.21
C SER A 73 9.58 -14.76 -1.23
N ARG A 74 10.12 -13.97 -2.15
CA ARG A 74 11.57 -13.71 -2.24
C ARG A 74 12.10 -12.91 -1.06
N ILE A 75 11.29 -12.00 -0.51
CA ILE A 75 11.63 -11.27 0.73
C ILE A 75 11.56 -12.23 1.91
N HIS A 76 10.55 -13.10 1.96
CA HIS A 76 10.40 -14.13 2.99
C HIS A 76 11.60 -15.10 3.01
N ASP A 77 12.13 -15.48 1.84
CA ASP A 77 13.32 -16.34 1.70
C ASP A 77 14.59 -15.71 2.31
N LEU A 78 14.61 -14.39 2.50
CA LEU A 78 15.69 -13.71 3.24
C LEU A 78 15.52 -13.78 4.76
N GLY A 79 14.49 -14.49 5.26
CA GLY A 79 14.16 -14.57 6.68
C GLY A 79 13.41 -13.32 7.20
N VAL A 80 12.87 -12.49 6.31
CA VAL A 80 12.11 -11.29 6.65
C VAL A 80 10.63 -11.65 6.78
N PRO A 81 9.97 -11.39 7.91
CA PRO A 81 8.57 -11.73 8.10
C PRO A 81 7.66 -10.92 7.18
N ILE A 82 6.63 -11.58 6.67
CA ILE A 82 5.56 -10.98 5.89
C ILE A 82 4.38 -10.65 6.81
N ALA A 83 3.96 -9.39 6.80
CA ALA A 83 2.81 -8.91 7.54
C ALA A 83 1.66 -8.54 6.61
N GLY A 84 0.43 -8.72 7.06
CA GLY A 84 -0.76 -8.40 6.30
C GLY A 84 -2.05 -8.76 7.04
N ASN A 85 -3.19 -8.44 6.48
CA ASN A 85 -4.46 -8.81 7.09
C ASN A 85 -4.84 -10.26 6.75
N PRO A 86 -5.17 -11.10 7.76
CA PRO A 86 -5.50 -12.51 7.52
C PRO A 86 -6.69 -12.76 6.60
N ALA A 87 -7.58 -11.77 6.43
CA ALA A 87 -8.72 -11.93 5.53
C ALA A 87 -8.30 -12.11 4.05
N ASP A 88 -7.09 -11.69 3.68
CA ASP A 88 -6.54 -11.88 2.34
C ASP A 88 -5.56 -13.06 2.24
N GLN A 89 -5.35 -13.85 3.32
CA GLN A 89 -4.45 -15.00 3.28
C GLN A 89 -4.79 -15.99 2.16
N TYR A 90 -6.07 -16.19 1.86
CA TYR A 90 -6.49 -17.10 0.80
C TYR A 90 -5.95 -16.67 -0.58
N MET A 91 -5.91 -15.36 -0.86
CA MET A 91 -5.37 -14.80 -2.10
C MET A 91 -3.84 -14.97 -2.16
N MET A 92 -3.17 -14.73 -1.04
CA MET A 92 -1.72 -14.87 -0.91
C MET A 92 -1.27 -16.34 -0.98
N SER A 93 -2.13 -17.28 -0.56
CA SER A 93 -1.86 -18.73 -0.63
C SER A 93 -2.12 -19.32 -2.01
N ASP A 94 -2.95 -18.70 -2.83
CA ASP A 94 -3.25 -19.08 -4.19
C ASP A 94 -3.33 -17.85 -5.12
N PRO A 95 -2.19 -17.22 -5.43
CA PRO A 95 -2.18 -16.03 -6.29
C PRO A 95 -2.74 -16.26 -7.69
N HIS A 96 -2.60 -17.49 -8.22
CA HIS A 96 -3.11 -17.88 -9.54
C HIS A 96 -4.63 -18.14 -9.54
N GLY A 97 -5.23 -18.44 -8.37
CA GLY A 97 -6.66 -18.61 -8.18
C GLY A 97 -7.48 -17.31 -8.23
N GLN A 98 -6.83 -16.16 -8.38
CA GLN A 98 -7.48 -14.84 -8.47
C GLN A 98 -8.17 -14.59 -9.84
N GLY A 99 -8.28 -15.60 -10.69
CA GLY A 99 -9.07 -15.54 -11.93
C GLY A 99 -8.35 -14.91 -13.13
N LEU A 100 -7.06 -14.62 -13.02
CA LEU A 100 -6.25 -14.05 -14.08
C LEU A 100 -5.20 -15.04 -14.59
N VAL A 101 -4.97 -15.04 -15.90
CA VAL A 101 -3.83 -15.76 -16.50
C VAL A 101 -2.60 -14.85 -16.39
N LEU A 102 -1.73 -15.18 -15.44
CA LEU A 102 -0.50 -14.42 -15.24
C LEU A 102 0.60 -14.87 -16.20
N PRO A 103 1.39 -13.95 -16.76
CA PRO A 103 2.47 -14.28 -17.70
C PRO A 103 3.73 -14.82 -17.00
N PHE A 104 3.71 -14.99 -15.69
CA PHE A 104 4.79 -15.49 -14.85
C PHE A 104 4.22 -16.15 -13.59
N VAL A 105 5.04 -16.91 -12.91
CA VAL A 105 4.67 -17.54 -11.64
C VAL A 105 4.76 -16.51 -10.52
N VAL A 106 3.72 -16.46 -9.68
CA VAL A 106 3.70 -15.77 -8.39
C VAL A 106 3.66 -16.85 -7.32
N GLU A 107 4.71 -16.94 -6.53
CA GLU A 107 4.81 -17.97 -5.50
C GLU A 107 3.88 -17.66 -4.33
N PRO A 108 3.19 -18.65 -3.77
CA PRO A 108 2.41 -18.48 -2.55
C PRO A 108 3.25 -17.95 -1.40
N VAL A 109 2.63 -17.14 -0.55
CA VAL A 109 3.26 -16.63 0.67
C VAL A 109 2.28 -16.66 1.84
N GLN A 110 2.80 -16.94 3.03
CA GLN A 110 2.03 -16.93 4.27
C GLN A 110 2.24 -15.61 5.01
N ILE A 111 1.22 -15.17 5.71
CA ILE A 111 1.31 -14.04 6.64
C ILE A 111 1.89 -14.57 7.95
N ASP A 112 3.14 -14.20 8.25
CA ASP A 112 3.81 -14.54 9.53
C ASP A 112 3.28 -13.65 10.66
N ARG A 113 3.00 -12.38 10.35
CA ARG A 113 2.49 -11.40 11.29
C ARG A 113 1.13 -10.86 10.86
N PRO A 114 0.04 -11.36 11.46
CA PRO A 114 -1.30 -10.81 11.21
C PRO A 114 -1.39 -9.35 11.65
N LEU A 115 -1.95 -8.49 10.80
CA LEU A 115 -2.26 -7.09 11.10
C LEU A 115 -3.78 -6.89 11.18
N ARG A 116 -4.21 -6.18 12.23
CA ARG A 116 -5.63 -5.93 12.50
C ARG A 116 -5.90 -4.46 12.77
N GLU A 117 -7.16 -4.07 12.74
CA GLU A 117 -7.61 -2.72 13.07
C GLU A 117 -7.05 -2.25 14.43
N GLY A 118 -6.48 -1.05 14.42
CA GLY A 118 -5.98 -0.38 15.62
C GLY A 118 -4.61 -0.84 16.10
N GLU A 119 -3.98 -1.84 15.44
CA GLU A 119 -2.61 -2.21 15.78
C GLU A 119 -1.64 -1.08 15.48
N ARG A 120 -0.58 -1.05 16.28
CA ARG A 120 0.54 -0.13 16.10
C ARG A 120 1.82 -0.90 15.90
N LEU A 121 2.56 -0.50 14.88
CA LEU A 121 3.91 -0.96 14.62
C LEU A 121 4.87 0.19 14.93
N ALA A 122 6.11 -0.13 15.30
CA ALA A 122 7.12 0.88 15.53
C ALA A 122 8.45 0.48 14.88
N ILE A 123 9.14 1.48 14.31
CA ILE A 123 10.55 1.39 13.92
C ILE A 123 11.28 2.55 14.58
N GLY A 124 12.06 2.26 15.61
CA GLY A 124 12.63 3.31 16.45
C GLY A 124 11.51 4.17 17.06
N ASN A 125 11.51 5.45 16.76
CA ASN A 125 10.50 6.42 17.20
C ASN A 125 9.36 6.65 16.20
N LEU A 126 9.35 5.94 15.09
CA LEU A 126 8.29 6.06 14.09
C LEU A 126 7.13 5.12 14.43
N ASP A 127 5.98 5.70 14.75
CA ASP A 127 4.71 4.98 14.92
C ASP A 127 4.00 4.81 13.58
N ILE A 128 3.48 3.60 13.35
CA ILE A 128 2.68 3.24 12.18
C ILE A 128 1.37 2.63 12.68
N HIS A 129 0.26 3.25 12.36
CA HIS A 129 -1.07 2.79 12.73
C HIS A 129 -1.68 1.97 11.60
N VAL A 130 -2.20 0.81 11.93
CA VAL A 130 -2.90 -0.08 11.00
C VAL A 130 -4.39 0.25 11.03
N LEU A 131 -4.94 0.62 9.89
CA LEU A 131 -6.36 0.87 9.68
C LEU A 131 -6.88 -0.22 8.72
N GLN A 132 -7.91 -0.97 9.11
CA GLN A 132 -8.59 -1.84 8.15
C GLN A 132 -9.44 -0.97 7.22
N THR A 133 -9.25 -1.15 5.93
CA THR A 133 -9.95 -0.41 4.86
C THR A 133 -10.51 -1.38 3.82
N PRO A 134 -11.42 -2.30 4.25
CA PRO A 134 -11.95 -3.32 3.37
C PRO A 134 -12.77 -2.73 2.23
N GLY A 135 -12.91 -3.52 1.18
CA GLY A 135 -13.79 -3.23 0.05
C GLY A 135 -13.17 -3.50 -1.30
N HIS A 136 -11.95 -3.05 -1.58
CA HIS A 136 -11.18 -3.50 -2.73
C HIS A 136 -10.84 -4.99 -2.58
N THR A 137 -10.31 -5.38 -1.42
CA THR A 137 -10.30 -6.75 -0.92
C THR A 137 -10.86 -6.79 0.51
N PRO A 138 -11.24 -7.99 1.03
CA PRO A 138 -11.67 -8.12 2.42
C PRO A 138 -10.59 -7.74 3.43
N GLY A 139 -9.32 -7.99 3.08
CA GLY A 139 -8.15 -7.76 3.95
C GLY A 139 -7.39 -6.47 3.66
N SER A 140 -7.91 -5.57 2.84
CA SER A 140 -7.25 -4.29 2.57
C SER A 140 -6.97 -3.51 3.86
N ILE A 141 -5.74 -2.99 3.98
CA ILE A 141 -5.32 -2.13 5.08
C ILE A 141 -4.67 -0.85 4.56
N THR A 142 -4.78 0.19 5.37
CA THR A 142 -4.05 1.45 5.22
C THR A 142 -3.07 1.58 6.38
N LEU A 143 -1.83 1.96 6.08
CA LEU A 143 -0.84 2.29 7.10
C LEU A 143 -0.79 3.82 7.24
N TRP A 144 -1.06 4.33 8.44
CA TRP A 144 -0.98 5.76 8.72
C TRP A 144 0.20 6.07 9.63
N LEU A 145 1.01 7.04 9.24
CA LEU A 145 2.20 7.52 9.93
C LEU A 145 1.93 8.95 10.44
N PRO A 146 1.42 9.12 11.66
CA PRO A 146 0.98 10.43 12.17
C PRO A 146 2.08 11.48 12.18
N SER A 147 3.30 11.10 12.56
CA SER A 147 4.44 12.03 12.68
C SER A 147 4.95 12.57 11.33
N MET A 148 4.56 11.92 10.23
CA MET A 148 4.93 12.33 8.87
C MET A 148 3.73 12.89 8.08
N ASP A 149 2.52 12.75 8.62
CA ASP A 149 1.25 13.04 7.95
C ASP A 149 1.13 12.30 6.59
N VAL A 150 1.37 10.98 6.61
CA VAL A 150 1.45 10.12 5.41
C VAL A 150 0.59 8.87 5.59
N MET A 151 -0.11 8.47 4.54
CA MET A 151 -0.82 7.19 4.45
C MET A 151 -0.33 6.35 3.26
N PHE A 152 -0.22 5.03 3.48
CA PHE A 152 -0.07 4.03 2.42
C PHE A 152 -1.41 3.30 2.32
N THR A 153 -2.15 3.56 1.26
CA THR A 153 -3.57 3.19 1.16
C THR A 153 -3.82 1.95 0.33
N GLY A 154 -2.74 1.33 -0.24
CA GLY A 154 -2.93 0.28 -1.24
C GLY A 154 -3.91 0.76 -2.31
N ASP A 155 -4.88 -0.06 -2.62
CA ASP A 155 -5.90 0.27 -3.63
C ASP A 155 -7.23 0.75 -3.04
N THR A 156 -7.23 1.17 -1.78
CA THR A 156 -8.43 1.77 -1.17
C THR A 156 -8.69 3.17 -1.71
N LEU A 157 -7.68 4.05 -1.68
CA LEU A 157 -7.76 5.44 -2.13
C LEU A 157 -6.56 5.76 -3.02
N LEU A 158 -6.83 6.06 -4.29
CA LEU A 158 -5.84 6.39 -5.30
C LEU A 158 -6.03 7.84 -5.78
N LYS A 159 -5.02 8.36 -6.45
CA LYS A 159 -5.14 9.67 -7.11
C LYS A 159 -6.22 9.63 -8.19
N GLY A 160 -7.31 10.35 -7.94
CA GLY A 160 -8.43 10.48 -8.87
C GLY A 160 -9.49 9.38 -8.75
N GLY A 161 -9.49 8.56 -7.69
CA GLY A 161 -10.53 7.56 -7.47
C GLY A 161 -10.19 6.53 -6.41
N ALA A 162 -11.11 5.62 -6.14
CA ALA A 162 -10.92 4.43 -5.33
C ALA A 162 -10.61 3.21 -6.20
N GLY A 163 -10.07 2.14 -5.61
CA GLY A 163 -9.87 0.87 -6.29
C GLY A 163 -11.15 0.30 -6.89
N HIS A 164 -10.99 -0.65 -7.79
CA HIS A 164 -12.16 -1.35 -8.35
C HIS A 164 -12.69 -2.43 -7.40
N THR A 165 -13.92 -2.88 -7.66
CA THR A 165 -14.59 -3.92 -6.89
C THR A 165 -15.17 -4.99 -7.83
N ALA A 166 -14.37 -5.43 -8.79
CA ALA A 166 -14.76 -6.43 -9.78
C ALA A 166 -14.39 -7.86 -9.34
N GLU A 167 -13.46 -8.00 -8.41
CA GLU A 167 -12.92 -9.29 -7.99
C GLU A 167 -13.77 -9.95 -6.90
N PRO A 168 -13.77 -11.30 -6.82
CA PRO A 168 -14.46 -12.01 -5.76
C PRO A 168 -14.06 -11.56 -4.36
N GLY A 169 -15.05 -11.34 -3.49
CA GLY A 169 -14.82 -10.86 -2.12
C GLY A 169 -14.76 -9.33 -1.98
N SER A 170 -14.72 -8.57 -3.09
CA SER A 170 -14.80 -7.13 -3.05
C SER A 170 -16.22 -6.63 -2.71
N SER A 171 -16.35 -5.41 -2.17
CA SER A 171 -17.61 -4.75 -1.86
C SER A 171 -17.50 -3.25 -2.08
N ILE A 172 -18.35 -2.71 -2.95
CA ILE A 172 -18.40 -1.27 -3.24
C ILE A 172 -18.88 -0.49 -2.00
N GLU A 173 -19.78 -1.05 -1.21
CA GLU A 173 -20.30 -0.45 0.01
C GLU A 173 -19.22 -0.34 1.07
N ALA A 174 -18.47 -1.44 1.28
CA ALA A 174 -17.34 -1.45 2.22
C ALA A 174 -16.22 -0.51 1.77
N LEU A 175 -15.90 -0.49 0.47
CA LEU A 175 -14.91 0.43 -0.09
C LEU A 175 -15.34 1.88 0.11
N GLY A 176 -16.61 2.20 -0.15
CA GLY A 176 -17.16 3.54 0.08
C GLY A 176 -17.05 3.97 1.55
N ALA A 177 -17.35 3.07 2.49
CA ALA A 177 -17.18 3.34 3.92
C ALA A 177 -15.71 3.57 4.30
N SER A 178 -14.81 2.76 3.76
CA SER A 178 -13.36 2.88 3.97
C SER A 178 -12.83 4.22 3.44
N VAL A 179 -13.22 4.60 2.23
CA VAL A 179 -12.80 5.88 1.62
C VAL A 179 -13.34 7.08 2.40
N ARG A 180 -14.63 7.06 2.83
CA ARG A 180 -15.20 8.13 3.69
C ARG A 180 -14.42 8.27 5.00
N ARG A 181 -14.03 7.15 5.60
CA ARG A 181 -13.19 7.16 6.81
C ARG A 181 -11.85 7.84 6.57
N LEU A 182 -11.17 7.52 5.47
CA LEU A 182 -9.88 8.14 5.12
C LEU A 182 -10.04 9.63 4.77
N ALA A 183 -11.14 10.02 4.11
CA ALA A 183 -11.44 11.41 3.77
C ALA A 183 -11.63 12.32 4.99
N ALA A 184 -11.85 11.76 6.18
CA ALA A 184 -11.97 12.52 7.44
C ALA A 184 -10.61 12.90 8.06
N TYR A 185 -9.48 12.44 7.49
CA TYR A 185 -8.15 12.84 7.92
C TYR A 185 -7.78 14.25 7.40
N PRO A 186 -6.72 14.88 7.93
CA PRO A 186 -6.32 16.22 7.50
C PRO A 186 -6.11 16.34 5.98
N GLU A 187 -6.51 17.45 5.40
CA GLU A 187 -6.37 17.70 3.95
C GLU A 187 -4.93 17.62 3.46
N ALA A 188 -3.95 17.96 4.32
CA ALA A 188 -2.54 17.90 4.01
C ALA A 188 -1.98 16.47 3.99
N THR A 189 -2.71 15.48 4.53
CA THR A 189 -2.25 14.09 4.59
C THR A 189 -1.90 13.56 3.21
N THR A 190 -0.62 13.19 3.04
CA THR A 190 -0.11 12.65 1.78
C THR A 190 -0.55 11.19 1.63
N ILE A 191 -1.08 10.86 0.46
CA ILE A 191 -1.51 9.52 0.07
C ILE A 191 -0.46 8.89 -0.85
N TYR A 192 0.07 7.76 -0.44
CA TYR A 192 0.88 6.84 -1.24
C TYR A 192 0.05 5.59 -1.55
N ALA A 193 -0.51 5.57 -2.75
CA ALA A 193 -1.40 4.50 -3.21
C ALA A 193 -0.65 3.34 -3.86
N GLY A 194 -1.34 2.23 -4.09
CA GLY A 194 -0.79 1.06 -4.80
C GLY A 194 -0.49 1.33 -6.28
N HIS A 195 -1.22 2.26 -6.89
CA HIS A 195 -1.00 2.66 -8.28
C HIS A 195 -1.00 4.18 -8.43
N GLY A 196 -0.28 4.65 -9.44
CA GLY A 196 -0.22 6.06 -9.79
C GLY A 196 0.73 6.89 -8.93
N GLY A 197 0.63 8.21 -9.06
CA GLY A 197 1.44 9.16 -8.31
C GLY A 197 0.88 9.46 -6.93
N PRO A 198 1.66 10.10 -6.04
CA PRO A 198 1.14 10.58 -4.77
C PRO A 198 0.11 11.70 -4.97
N THR A 199 -0.73 11.86 -3.96
CA THR A 199 -1.72 12.95 -3.87
C THR A 199 -1.89 13.33 -2.39
N THR A 200 -2.80 14.24 -2.08
CA THR A 200 -3.23 14.51 -0.70
C THR A 200 -4.75 14.38 -0.60
N ILE A 201 -5.25 14.23 0.61
CA ILE A 201 -6.71 14.21 0.86
C ILE A 201 -7.36 15.47 0.23
N GLY A 202 -6.77 16.64 0.44
CA GLY A 202 -7.30 17.92 -0.08
C GLY A 202 -7.22 18.08 -1.59
N GLU A 203 -6.30 17.40 -2.28
CA GLU A 203 -6.21 17.43 -3.75
C GLU A 203 -7.28 16.56 -4.43
N GLU A 204 -7.90 15.62 -3.69
CA GLU A 204 -8.89 14.69 -4.23
C GLU A 204 -10.31 15.28 -4.15
N ALA A 205 -10.59 16.25 -5.02
CA ALA A 205 -11.87 16.99 -5.03
C ALA A 205 -13.13 16.08 -5.10
N TRP A 206 -13.01 14.87 -5.65
CA TRP A 206 -14.10 13.91 -5.71
C TRP A 206 -14.52 13.39 -4.33
N LEU A 207 -13.62 13.45 -3.32
CA LEU A 207 -13.97 13.06 -1.95
C LEU A 207 -15.07 13.93 -1.36
N ALA A 208 -15.18 15.20 -1.77
CA ALA A 208 -16.23 16.10 -1.32
C ALA A 208 -17.64 15.59 -1.72
N THR A 209 -17.77 14.82 -2.82
CA THR A 209 -19.06 14.26 -3.24
C THR A 209 -19.55 13.18 -2.29
N LEU A 210 -18.67 12.57 -1.50
CA LEU A 210 -19.00 11.50 -0.55
C LEU A 210 -19.72 12.00 0.71
N SER A 211 -19.89 13.31 0.86
CA SER A 211 -20.79 13.90 1.86
C SER A 211 -22.26 13.53 1.59
N ASP A 212 -22.62 13.27 0.33
CA ASP A 212 -23.87 12.65 -0.05
C ASP A 212 -23.73 11.11 0.07
N PRO A 213 -24.51 10.45 0.96
CA PRO A 213 -24.41 9.01 1.15
C PRO A 213 -24.81 8.20 -0.09
N ASP A 214 -25.61 8.79 -0.99
CA ASP A 214 -26.07 8.17 -2.23
C ASP A 214 -25.15 8.47 -3.43
N ALA A 215 -24.12 9.30 -3.26
CA ALA A 215 -23.19 9.60 -4.31
C ALA A 215 -22.41 8.34 -4.74
N PRO A 216 -22.32 8.05 -6.04
CA PRO A 216 -21.54 6.91 -6.53
C PRO A 216 -20.06 7.10 -6.24
N LEU A 217 -19.40 6.04 -5.78
CA LEU A 217 -17.96 6.05 -5.58
C LEU A 217 -17.23 6.18 -6.93
N VAL A 218 -16.34 7.17 -7.03
CA VAL A 218 -15.47 7.33 -8.20
C VAL A 218 -14.40 6.24 -8.16
N GLN A 219 -14.47 5.29 -9.09
CA GLN A 219 -13.47 4.25 -9.22
C GLN A 219 -12.32 4.69 -10.12
N TRP A 220 -11.10 4.40 -9.70
CA TRP A 220 -9.89 4.72 -10.44
C TRP A 220 -9.80 3.94 -11.76
N ARG A 221 -9.26 4.59 -12.80
CA ARG A 221 -9.00 3.96 -14.09
C ARG A 221 -7.60 4.34 -14.57
N ALA A 222 -6.81 3.38 -14.96
CA ALA A 222 -5.46 3.57 -15.49
C ALA A 222 -5.39 4.57 -16.67
N SER A 223 -6.49 4.75 -17.40
CA SER A 223 -6.58 5.74 -18.50
C SER A 223 -6.55 7.20 -18.04
N ASN A 224 -6.83 7.48 -16.75
CA ASN A 224 -6.85 8.84 -16.24
C ASN A 224 -5.45 9.44 -16.11
N GLU A 225 -4.41 8.63 -15.94
CA GLU A 225 -3.03 9.12 -15.93
C GLU A 225 -2.49 9.47 -17.32
N ARG A 226 -2.90 8.75 -18.37
CA ARG A 226 -2.43 9.01 -19.75
C ARG A 226 -2.96 10.33 -20.33
N ARG A 227 -4.10 10.84 -19.83
CA ARG A 227 -4.69 12.09 -20.32
C ARG A 227 -4.00 13.36 -19.83
N LYS A 228 -3.10 13.27 -18.83
CA LYS A 228 -2.39 14.43 -18.26
C LYS A 228 -0.95 14.61 -18.75
N ARG A 229 -0.47 13.78 -19.69
CA ARG A 229 0.81 14.07 -20.36
C ARG A 229 0.54 15.08 -21.48
N PRO A 230 1.11 16.28 -21.44
CA PRO A 230 1.09 17.17 -22.59
C PRO A 230 1.83 16.44 -23.72
N ALA A 231 1.26 16.51 -24.93
CA ALA A 231 1.92 16.06 -26.13
C ALA A 231 3.25 16.83 -26.23
N SER A 232 4.35 16.11 -26.19
CA SER A 232 5.68 16.62 -26.48
C SER A 232 5.83 16.88 -27.98
#